data_8ed5a58b870d1ce7a7904afd67252a08
#
_entry.id   8ed5a58b870d1ce7a7904afd67252a08
#
_cell.length_a   1.000
_cell.length_b   1.000
_cell.length_c   1.000
_cell.angle_alpha   90.00
_cell.angle_beta   90.00
_cell.angle_gamma   90.00
#
_symmetry.space_group_name_H-M   'P 1'
#
loop_
_entity.id
_entity.type
_entity.pdbx_description
1 polymer ?
#
loop_
_entity_poly.entity_id
_entity_poly.type
_entity_poly.pdbx_seq_one_letter_code
_entity_poly.pdbx_strand_id
1 'polypeptide(L)'
;MTCFSRFYKKEKLINRTLDIDEDLYYELEYLSKNVYEASISKLVNASIEKIIQTEEIRIYERKNKSYISRSFLIRESFIEGLYELKEKYRISICLLVNVAIRNALIEERREKELQ
;
A
#
# COMPACT_ATOMS: atom_id res chain seq x y z
N MET A 1 -32.22 0.62 -6.05
CA MET A 1 -31.10 -0.17 -5.52
C MET A 1 -31.56 -1.48 -4.96
N THR A 2 -30.86 -2.56 -5.23
CA THR A 2 -31.15 -3.86 -4.61
C THR A 2 -30.46 -3.94 -3.25
N CYS A 3 -30.86 -4.90 -2.42
CA CYS A 3 -30.21 -5.11 -1.12
C CYS A 3 -28.74 -5.53 -1.26
N PHE A 4 -28.35 -6.05 -2.42
CA PHE A 4 -26.96 -6.44 -2.67
C PHE A 4 -26.03 -5.28 -2.96
N SER A 5 -26.56 -4.11 -3.32
CA SER A 5 -25.74 -2.95 -3.68
C SER A 5 -24.93 -2.38 -2.49
N ARG A 6 -25.30 -2.73 -1.26
CA ARG A 6 -24.55 -2.34 -0.06
C ARG A 6 -23.28 -3.18 0.16
N PHE A 7 -23.12 -4.29 -0.59
CA PHE A 7 -21.91 -5.10 -0.52
C PHE A 7 -20.91 -4.62 -1.56
N TYR A 8 -19.63 -4.82 -1.29
CA TYR A 8 -18.61 -4.47 -2.25
C TYR A 8 -18.75 -5.33 -3.49
N LYS A 9 -18.81 -4.71 -4.65
CA LYS A 9 -18.80 -5.43 -5.91
C LYS A 9 -17.44 -6.07 -6.09
N LYS A 10 -17.45 -7.27 -6.66
CA LYS A 10 -16.21 -7.96 -7.00
C LYS A 10 -15.45 -7.11 -8.01
N GLU A 11 -14.24 -6.75 -7.68
CA GLU A 11 -13.42 -5.86 -8.47
C GLU A 11 -12.28 -6.65 -9.14
N LYS A 12 -11.91 -6.24 -10.34
CA LYS A 12 -10.79 -6.83 -11.04
C LYS A 12 -9.50 -6.54 -10.30
N LEU A 13 -8.65 -7.56 -10.17
CA LEU A 13 -7.30 -7.42 -9.61
C LEU A 13 -6.31 -7.35 -10.75
N ILE A 14 -5.43 -6.36 -10.69
CA ILE A 14 -4.40 -6.15 -11.70
C ILE A 14 -3.05 -6.55 -11.12
N ASN A 15 -2.34 -7.40 -11.84
CA ASN A 15 -1.00 -7.81 -11.45
C ASN A 15 -0.02 -6.70 -11.81
N ARG A 16 0.67 -6.16 -10.81
CA ARG A 16 1.61 -5.07 -11.00
C ARG A 16 2.93 -5.36 -10.30
N THR A 17 4.03 -5.23 -11.03
CA THR A 17 5.36 -5.37 -10.46
C THR A 17 5.79 -4.02 -9.88
N LEU A 18 6.20 -4.02 -8.62
CA LEU A 18 6.61 -2.83 -7.89
C LEU A 18 7.93 -3.06 -7.19
N ASP A 19 8.75 -2.02 -7.16
CA ASP A 19 10.00 -2.01 -6.41
C ASP A 19 9.73 -1.41 -5.03
N ILE A 20 9.82 -2.25 -4.00
CA ILE A 20 9.56 -1.84 -2.62
C ILE A 20 10.89 -1.74 -1.89
N ASP A 21 11.08 -0.68 -1.14
CA ASP A 21 12.28 -0.53 -0.32
C ASP A 21 12.45 -1.77 0.56
N GLU A 22 13.65 -2.29 0.59
CA GLU A 22 13.95 -3.59 1.22
C GLU A 22 13.48 -3.67 2.67
N ASP A 23 13.78 -2.66 3.46
CA ASP A 23 13.38 -2.62 4.88
C ASP A 23 11.85 -2.58 5.04
N LEU A 24 11.15 -1.86 4.18
CA LEU A 24 9.68 -1.83 4.20
C LEU A 24 9.10 -3.19 3.81
N TYR A 25 9.68 -3.84 2.81
CA TYR A 25 9.22 -5.15 2.38
C TYR A 25 9.36 -6.20 3.48
N TYR A 26 10.49 -6.25 4.16
CA TYR A 26 10.72 -7.21 5.23
C TYR A 26 9.79 -6.97 6.42
N GLU A 27 9.46 -5.72 6.71
CA GLU A 27 8.51 -5.42 7.78
C GLU A 27 7.10 -5.87 7.39
N LEU A 28 6.69 -5.67 6.14
CA LEU A 28 5.41 -6.20 5.63
C LEU A 28 5.37 -7.72 5.71
N GLU A 29 6.46 -8.37 5.33
CA GLU A 29 6.57 -9.83 5.38
C GLU A 29 6.43 -10.33 6.81
N TYR A 30 7.05 -9.66 7.77
CA TYR A 30 6.93 -9.99 9.18
C TYR A 30 5.47 -9.88 9.65
N LEU A 31 4.79 -8.78 9.32
CA LEU A 31 3.39 -8.57 9.68
C LEU A 31 2.48 -9.64 9.06
N SER A 32 2.72 -9.96 7.80
CA SER A 32 1.95 -10.97 7.08
C SER A 32 2.07 -12.35 7.72
N LYS A 33 3.26 -12.72 8.19
CA LYS A 33 3.54 -14.03 8.75
C LYS A 33 3.19 -14.16 10.22
N ASN A 34 3.36 -13.08 11.00
CA ASN A 34 3.38 -13.19 12.45
C ASN A 34 2.27 -12.42 13.17
N VAL A 35 1.64 -11.47 12.52
CA VAL A 35 0.65 -10.60 13.17
C VAL A 35 -0.73 -10.72 12.54
N TYR A 36 -0.82 -10.67 11.23
CA TYR A 36 -2.08 -10.71 10.51
C TYR A 36 -2.20 -11.99 9.68
N GLU A 37 -3.40 -12.53 9.60
CA GLU A 37 -3.70 -13.62 8.67
C GLU A 37 -4.03 -13.01 7.30
N ALA A 38 -3.03 -12.38 6.69
CA ALA A 38 -3.22 -11.67 5.42
C ALA A 38 -1.97 -11.78 4.57
N SER A 39 -2.16 -11.87 3.26
CA SER A 39 -1.04 -11.88 2.32
C SER A 39 -0.39 -10.49 2.28
N ILE A 40 0.85 -10.44 1.80
CA ILE A 40 1.54 -9.16 1.60
C ILE A 40 0.75 -8.28 0.63
N SER A 41 0.15 -8.86 -0.42
CA SER A 41 -0.70 -8.12 -1.35
C SER A 41 -1.87 -7.42 -0.66
N LYS A 42 -2.49 -8.07 0.31
CA LYS A 42 -3.58 -7.45 1.07
C LYS A 42 -3.09 -6.26 1.90
N LEU A 43 -1.92 -6.39 2.51
CA LEU A 43 -1.33 -5.29 3.28
C LEU A 43 -0.95 -4.12 2.36
N VAL A 44 -0.42 -4.41 1.17
CA VAL A 44 -0.10 -3.40 0.18
C VAL A 44 -1.37 -2.68 -0.29
N ASN A 45 -2.44 -3.42 -0.59
CA ASN A 45 -3.71 -2.82 -0.99
C ASN A 45 -4.29 -1.92 0.10
N ALA A 46 -4.23 -2.36 1.35
CA ALA A 46 -4.71 -1.54 2.48
C ALA A 46 -3.91 -0.24 2.60
N SER A 47 -2.61 -0.31 2.41
CA SER A 47 -1.73 0.87 2.44
C SER A 47 -2.08 1.85 1.32
N ILE A 48 -2.30 1.34 0.11
CA ILE A 48 -2.67 2.15 -1.06
C ILE A 48 -4.03 2.81 -0.84
N GLU A 49 -5.02 2.05 -0.35
CA GLU A 49 -6.34 2.60 -0.06
C GLU A 49 -6.23 3.80 0.88
N LYS A 50 -5.42 3.68 1.91
CA LYS A 50 -5.27 4.74 2.90
C LYS A 50 -4.63 6.00 2.31
N ILE A 51 -3.59 5.87 1.50
CA ILE A 51 -2.97 7.06 0.90
C ILE A 51 -3.90 7.75 -0.09
N ILE A 52 -4.74 6.98 -0.80
CA ILE A 52 -5.74 7.54 -1.69
C ILE A 52 -6.76 8.35 -0.90
N GLN A 53 -7.18 7.86 0.26
CA GLN A 53 -8.16 8.53 1.12
C GLN A 53 -7.60 9.76 1.82
N THR A 54 -6.38 9.69 2.32
CA THR A 54 -5.79 10.75 3.14
C THR A 54 -4.94 11.73 2.36
N GLU A 55 -4.38 11.32 1.24
CA GLU A 55 -3.40 12.07 0.45
C GLU A 55 -2.21 12.58 1.29
N GLU A 56 -1.85 11.83 2.34
CA GLU A 56 -0.70 12.16 3.18
C GLU A 56 0.58 11.66 2.51
N ILE A 57 1.11 12.47 1.60
CA ILE A 57 2.30 12.11 0.83
C ILE A 57 3.52 12.75 1.49
N ARG A 58 4.17 11.99 2.36
CA ARG A 58 5.38 12.43 3.06
C ARG A 58 6.59 11.77 2.40
N ILE A 59 7.32 12.54 1.62
CA ILE A 59 8.54 12.06 0.99
C ILE A 59 9.58 11.84 2.07
N TYR A 60 10.25 10.71 2.02
CA TYR A 60 11.28 10.35 2.99
C TYR A 60 12.60 10.06 2.30
N GLU A 61 13.68 10.23 3.02
CA GLU A 61 15.01 9.91 2.54
C GLU A 61 15.25 8.41 2.72
N ARG A 62 15.67 7.75 1.65
CA ARG A 62 15.98 6.33 1.69
C ARG A 62 17.32 6.12 2.39
N LYS A 63 17.32 5.45 3.53
CA LYS A 63 18.55 5.10 4.24
C LYS A 63 19.33 4.01 3.52
N ASN A 64 18.61 3.11 2.86
CA ASN A 64 19.16 2.01 2.10
C ASN A 64 18.62 2.13 0.67
N LYS A 65 19.51 2.07 -0.32
CA LYS A 65 19.13 2.17 -1.73
C LYS A 65 18.71 0.83 -2.33
N SER A 66 18.62 -0.21 -1.50
CA SER A 66 18.20 -1.54 -1.95
C SER A 66 16.68 -1.66 -1.96
N TYR A 67 16.17 -2.36 -2.95
CA TYR A 67 14.73 -2.62 -3.05
C TYR A 67 14.51 -4.07 -3.47
N ILE A 68 13.30 -4.55 -3.23
CA ILE A 68 12.84 -5.86 -3.64
C ILE A 68 11.74 -5.68 -4.67
N SER A 69 11.91 -6.30 -5.83
CA SER A 69 10.93 -6.25 -6.92
C SER A 69 10.01 -7.45 -6.81
N ARG A 70 8.71 -7.21 -6.68
CA ARG A 70 7.69 -8.25 -6.56
C ARG A 70 6.43 -7.84 -7.28
N SER A 71 5.68 -8.84 -7.73
CA SER A 71 4.37 -8.62 -8.34
C SER A 71 3.29 -8.73 -7.27
N PHE A 72 2.36 -7.79 -7.30
CA PHE A 72 1.23 -7.74 -6.37
C PHE A 72 -0.07 -7.66 -7.14
N LEU A 73 -1.11 -8.28 -6.58
CA LEU A 73 -2.46 -8.16 -7.12
C LEU A 73 -3.11 -6.95 -6.46
N ILE A 74 -3.35 -5.91 -7.24
CA ILE A 74 -3.88 -4.63 -6.76
C ILE A 74 -5.25 -4.38 -7.39
N ARG A 75 -6.18 -3.90 -6.58
CA ARG A 75 -7.53 -3.57 -7.06
C ARG A 75 -7.46 -2.48 -8.13
N GLU A 76 -8.24 -2.66 -9.18
CA GLU A 76 -8.25 -1.74 -10.32
C GLU A 76 -8.52 -0.29 -9.90
N SER A 77 -9.48 -0.07 -8.99
CA SER A 77 -9.78 1.27 -8.49
C SER A 77 -8.60 1.89 -7.75
N PHE A 78 -7.77 1.08 -7.10
CA PHE A 78 -6.58 1.58 -6.40
C PHE A 78 -5.50 1.97 -7.41
N ILE A 79 -5.37 1.23 -8.50
CA ILE A 79 -4.46 1.61 -9.60
C ILE A 79 -4.88 2.95 -10.17
N GLU A 80 -6.18 3.13 -10.45
CA GLU A 80 -6.71 4.40 -10.95
C GLU A 80 -6.44 5.55 -9.98
N GLY A 81 -6.67 5.31 -8.69
CA GLY A 81 -6.38 6.29 -7.65
C GLY A 81 -4.91 6.68 -7.58
N LEU A 82 -4.01 5.70 -7.75
CA LEU A 82 -2.58 5.99 -7.79
C LEU A 82 -2.20 6.84 -9.01
N TYR A 83 -2.81 6.60 -10.17
CA TYR A 83 -2.58 7.42 -11.36
C TYR A 83 -3.06 8.85 -11.15
N GLU A 84 -4.19 9.04 -10.47
CA GLU A 84 -4.70 10.38 -10.14
C GLU A 84 -3.73 11.11 -9.22
N LEU A 85 -3.20 10.43 -8.20
CA LEU A 85 -2.21 11.03 -7.30
C LEU A 85 -0.90 11.34 -8.02
N LYS A 86 -0.47 10.46 -8.92
CA LYS A 86 0.71 10.67 -9.74
C LYS A 86 0.59 11.96 -10.55
N GLU A 87 -0.56 12.16 -11.21
CA GLU A 87 -0.80 13.37 -12.00
C GLU A 87 -0.87 14.62 -11.12
N LYS A 88 -1.57 14.52 -9.99
CA LYS A 88 -1.78 15.64 -9.09
C LYS A 88 -0.49 16.12 -8.42
N TYR A 89 0.33 15.21 -7.96
CA TYR A 89 1.53 15.52 -7.19
C TYR A 89 2.84 15.34 -7.96
N ARG A 90 2.78 14.84 -9.17
CA ARG A 90 3.93 14.57 -10.04
C ARG A 90 4.96 13.66 -9.36
N ILE A 91 4.48 12.58 -8.80
CA ILE A 91 5.28 11.58 -8.10
C ILE A 91 5.05 10.23 -8.77
N SER A 92 6.10 9.42 -8.92
CA SER A 92 5.98 8.11 -9.55
C SER A 92 5.08 7.18 -8.72
N ILE A 93 4.42 6.23 -9.39
CA ILE A 93 3.58 5.24 -8.72
C ILE A 93 4.40 4.43 -7.72
N CYS A 94 5.62 4.05 -8.10
CA CYS A 94 6.51 3.29 -7.23
C CYS A 94 6.80 4.04 -5.92
N LEU A 95 7.11 5.33 -6.02
CA LEU A 95 7.35 6.15 -4.83
C LEU A 95 6.08 6.31 -4.00
N LEU A 96 4.93 6.54 -4.65
CA LEU A 96 3.64 6.63 -3.94
C LEU A 96 3.34 5.37 -3.13
N VAL A 97 3.58 4.21 -3.72
CA VAL A 97 3.34 2.94 -3.02
C VAL A 97 4.30 2.79 -1.83
N ASN A 98 5.56 3.14 -1.99
CA ASN A 98 6.52 3.10 -0.89
C ASN A 98 6.14 4.06 0.23
N VAL A 99 5.70 5.26 -0.11
CA VAL A 99 5.21 6.23 0.88
C VAL A 99 3.98 5.68 1.60
N ALA A 100 3.05 5.09 0.86
CA ALA A 100 1.85 4.49 1.43
C ALA A 100 2.18 3.39 2.44
N ILE A 101 3.10 2.50 2.08
CA ILE A 101 3.54 1.41 2.95
C ILE A 101 4.23 1.97 4.19
N ARG A 102 5.12 2.94 4.01
CA ARG A 102 5.83 3.55 5.12
C ARG A 102 4.86 4.22 6.11
N ASN A 103 3.87 4.95 5.60
CA ASN A 103 2.85 5.57 6.43
C ASN A 103 2.09 4.52 7.25
N ALA A 104 1.69 3.42 6.61
CA ALA A 104 0.98 2.34 7.28
C ALA A 104 1.82 1.68 8.37
N LEU A 105 3.10 1.46 8.10
CA LEU A 105 4.01 0.85 9.07
C LEU A 105 4.28 1.77 10.27
N ILE A 106 4.39 3.07 10.04
CA ILE A 106 4.53 4.05 11.13
C ILE A 106 3.31 4.01 12.03
N GLU A 107 2.12 3.97 11.45
CA GLU A 107 0.86 3.88 12.20
C GLU A 107 0.81 2.59 13.02
N GLU A 108 1.20 1.48 12.43
CA GLU A 108 1.24 0.18 13.11
C GLU A 108 2.16 0.22 14.33
N ARG A 109 3.32 0.83 14.21
CA ARG A 109 4.27 0.98 15.32
C ARG A 109 3.70 1.85 16.44
N ARG A 110 3.01 2.94 16.09
CA ARG A 110 2.39 3.84 17.07
C ARG A 110 1.32 3.14 17.87
N GLU A 111 0.50 2.32 17.25
CA GLU A 111 -0.53 1.55 17.95
C GLU A 111 0.08 0.59 18.95
N LYS A 112 1.18 -0.06 18.59
CA LYS A 112 1.89 -0.96 19.50
C LYS A 112 2.45 -0.23 20.71
N GLU A 113 2.95 0.99 20.53
CA GLU A 113 3.49 1.80 21.63
C GLU A 113 2.41 2.24 22.62
N LEU A 114 1.15 2.35 22.16
CA LEU A 114 0.02 2.75 22.98
C LEU A 114 -0.61 1.58 23.75
N GLN A 115 -0.22 0.36 23.44
CA GLN A 115 -0.65 -0.83 24.15
C GLN A 115 0.38 -1.17 25.24
#